data_bc595dc8c5e2f901e1f2fa75026eef51
#
_entry.id   bc595dc8c5e2f901e1f2fa75026eef51
#
_cell.length_a   1.000
_cell.length_b   1.000
_cell.length_c   1.000
_cell.angle_alpha   90.00
_cell.angle_beta   90.00
_cell.angle_gamma   90.00
#
_symmetry.space_group_name_H-M   'P 1'
#
loop_
_entity.id
_entity.type
_entity.pdbx_description
1 polymer ?
#
loop_
_entity_poly.entity_id
_entity_poly.type
_entity_poly.pdbx_seq_one_letter_code
_entity_poly.pdbx_strand_id
1 'polypeptide(L)'
;MTFLNRFMIKYKTSEEIAIMREAAQIVSRTLGLIAKDIIPGNTPRQLDRKAEEYIRSQDAVPGFLGLYGCPSTLLISINEQVVHGLPTDRVFQEGDVVSVDCGSLYKGYYGDHA
;
A
#
# COMPACT_ATOMS: atom_id res chain seq x y z
N MET A 1 7.47 8.69 15.51
CA MET A 1 8.58 9.65 15.50
C MET A 1 9.74 9.08 16.31
N THR A 2 10.93 9.12 15.75
CA THR A 2 12.11 8.68 16.46
C THR A 2 12.53 9.71 17.52
N PHE A 3 13.28 9.25 18.53
CA PHE A 3 13.84 10.13 19.54
C PHE A 3 14.72 11.23 18.91
N LEU A 4 15.47 10.89 17.89
CA LEU A 4 16.33 11.82 17.18
C LEU A 4 15.54 13.00 16.61
N ASN A 5 14.38 12.75 16.06
CA ASN A 5 13.56 13.79 15.45
C ASN A 5 13.05 14.83 16.45
N ARG A 6 13.04 14.52 17.74
CA ARG A 6 12.68 15.49 18.78
C ARG A 6 13.69 16.60 18.93
N PHE A 7 14.98 16.28 18.71
CA PHE A 7 16.09 17.21 18.93
C PHE A 7 16.65 17.78 17.64
N MET A 8 16.39 17.09 16.52
CA MET A 8 16.89 17.50 15.21
C MET A 8 15.72 17.73 14.29
N ILE A 9 15.09 18.90 14.46
CA ILE A 9 13.98 19.27 13.59
C ILE A 9 14.55 19.59 12.21
N LYS A 10 14.09 18.82 11.23
CA LYS A 10 14.45 19.06 9.84
C LYS A 10 13.23 19.59 9.10
N TYR A 11 13.41 20.71 8.48
CA TYR A 11 12.38 21.26 7.61
C TYR A 11 12.52 20.62 6.24
N LYS A 12 11.43 20.08 5.72
CA LYS A 12 11.41 19.54 4.37
C LYS A 12 11.40 20.70 3.39
N THR A 13 12.15 20.54 2.31
CA THR A 13 12.10 21.52 1.21
C THR A 13 10.76 21.41 0.46
N SER A 14 10.43 22.43 -0.30
CA SER A 14 9.23 22.39 -1.14
C SER A 14 9.29 21.23 -2.13
N GLU A 15 10.47 20.92 -2.65
CA GLU A 15 10.68 19.80 -3.55
C GLU A 15 10.45 18.47 -2.86
N GLU A 16 10.99 18.29 -1.64
CA GLU A 16 10.76 17.08 -0.87
C GLU A 16 9.29 16.87 -0.53
N ILE A 17 8.60 17.93 -0.14
CA ILE A 17 7.17 17.88 0.14
C ILE A 17 6.39 17.45 -1.10
N ALA A 18 6.77 17.97 -2.27
CA ALA A 18 6.11 17.58 -3.53
C ALA A 18 6.30 16.09 -3.83
N ILE A 19 7.50 15.55 -3.59
CA ILE A 19 7.80 14.13 -3.79
C ILE A 19 6.99 13.27 -2.81
N MET A 20 6.94 13.67 -1.55
CA MET A 20 6.17 12.95 -0.52
C MET A 20 4.69 12.95 -0.85
N ARG A 21 4.18 14.08 -1.34
CA ARG A 21 2.78 14.18 -1.77
C ARG A 21 2.50 13.25 -2.95
N GLU A 22 3.40 13.19 -3.91
CA GLU A 22 3.24 12.29 -5.05
C GLU A 22 3.26 10.82 -4.61
N ALA A 23 4.15 10.45 -3.68
CA ALA A 23 4.16 9.09 -3.13
C ALA A 23 2.82 8.74 -2.49
N ALA A 24 2.24 9.66 -1.72
CA ALA A 24 0.93 9.45 -1.10
C ALA A 24 -0.19 9.36 -2.14
N GLN A 25 -0.13 10.16 -3.18
CA GLN A 25 -1.12 10.15 -4.25
C GLN A 25 -1.08 8.85 -5.06
N ILE A 26 0.11 8.30 -5.27
CA ILE A 26 0.25 6.99 -5.92
C ILE A 26 -0.49 5.93 -5.11
N VAL A 27 -0.35 5.94 -3.79
CA VAL A 27 -1.06 5.00 -2.91
C VAL A 27 -2.57 5.20 -3.00
N SER A 28 -3.04 6.45 -2.92
CA SER A 28 -4.47 6.74 -3.02
C SER A 28 -5.06 6.27 -4.34
N ARG A 29 -4.35 6.52 -5.44
CA ARG A 29 -4.81 6.07 -6.75
C ARG A 29 -4.81 4.55 -6.87
N THR A 30 -3.82 3.90 -6.28
CA THR A 30 -3.73 2.44 -6.25
C THR A 30 -4.93 1.86 -5.51
N LEU A 31 -5.23 2.39 -4.33
CA LEU A 31 -6.38 1.92 -3.54
C LEU A 31 -7.70 2.15 -4.29
N GLY A 32 -7.85 3.31 -4.94
CA GLY A 32 -9.04 3.57 -5.75
C GLY A 32 -9.18 2.62 -6.93
N LEU A 33 -8.06 2.26 -7.55
CA LEU A 33 -8.06 1.34 -8.68
C LEU A 33 -8.46 -0.08 -8.26
N ILE A 34 -7.90 -0.58 -7.17
CA ILE A 34 -8.20 -1.96 -6.73
C ILE A 34 -9.54 -2.08 -6.04
N ALA A 35 -10.06 -0.98 -5.46
CA ALA A 35 -11.35 -1.01 -4.76
C ALA A 35 -12.47 -1.53 -5.66
N LYS A 36 -12.40 -1.24 -6.94
CA LYS A 36 -13.40 -1.68 -7.91
C LYS A 36 -13.39 -3.19 -8.12
N ASP A 37 -12.31 -3.84 -7.77
CA ASP A 37 -12.13 -5.28 -7.97
C ASP A 37 -12.36 -6.07 -6.68
N ILE A 38 -12.73 -5.42 -5.59
CA ILE A 38 -13.13 -6.09 -4.36
C ILE A 38 -14.59 -6.50 -4.52
N ILE A 39 -14.81 -7.53 -5.31
CA ILE A 39 -16.13 -8.05 -5.64
C ILE A 39 -16.12 -9.56 -5.50
N PRO A 40 -17.28 -10.19 -5.26
CA PRO A 40 -17.37 -11.64 -5.20
C PRO A 40 -16.78 -12.29 -6.46
N GLY A 41 -15.99 -13.32 -6.26
CA GLY A 41 -15.35 -14.05 -7.35
C GLY A 41 -13.90 -13.68 -7.57
N ASN A 42 -13.46 -12.48 -7.20
CA ASN A 42 -12.06 -12.09 -7.26
C ASN A 42 -11.31 -12.54 -6.01
N THR A 43 -10.00 -12.45 -6.03
CA THR A 43 -9.14 -12.89 -4.92
C THR A 43 -8.19 -11.78 -4.49
N PRO A 44 -7.74 -11.79 -3.22
CA PRO A 44 -6.69 -10.87 -2.77
C PRO A 44 -5.44 -10.91 -3.63
N ARG A 45 -5.04 -12.08 -4.10
CA ARG A 45 -3.85 -12.22 -4.93
C ARG A 45 -3.96 -11.46 -6.25
N GLN A 46 -5.15 -11.43 -6.83
CA GLN A 46 -5.40 -10.65 -8.05
C GLN A 46 -5.25 -9.15 -7.78
N LEU A 47 -5.75 -8.69 -6.65
CA LEU A 47 -5.62 -7.30 -6.24
C LEU A 47 -4.14 -6.94 -6.02
N ASP A 48 -3.40 -7.80 -5.36
CA ASP A 48 -1.98 -7.60 -5.08
C ASP A 48 -1.19 -7.40 -6.37
N ARG A 49 -1.43 -8.28 -7.34
CA ARG A 49 -0.75 -8.19 -8.64
C ARG A 49 -1.09 -6.89 -9.37
N LYS A 50 -2.35 -6.52 -9.37
CA LYS A 50 -2.80 -5.29 -10.03
C LYS A 50 -2.21 -4.06 -9.36
N ALA A 51 -2.15 -4.05 -8.04
CA ALA A 51 -1.56 -2.95 -7.29
C ALA A 51 -0.06 -2.81 -7.61
N GLU A 52 0.66 -3.90 -7.64
CA GLU A 52 2.09 -3.88 -7.97
C GLU A 52 2.33 -3.34 -9.37
N GLU A 53 1.58 -3.81 -10.34
CA GLU A 53 1.69 -3.33 -11.73
C GLU A 53 1.44 -1.84 -11.83
N TYR A 54 0.41 -1.35 -11.16
CA TYR A 54 0.08 0.07 -11.19
C TYR A 54 1.17 0.91 -10.54
N ILE A 55 1.62 0.54 -9.33
CA ILE A 55 2.65 1.29 -8.61
C ILE A 55 3.92 1.39 -9.46
N ARG A 56 4.34 0.28 -10.06
CA ARG A 56 5.53 0.27 -10.91
C ARG A 56 5.34 1.10 -12.18
N SER A 57 4.12 1.20 -12.68
CA SER A 57 3.82 2.05 -13.84
C SER A 57 3.96 3.55 -13.53
N GLN A 58 4.00 3.92 -12.26
CA GLN A 58 4.15 5.29 -11.79
C GLN A 58 5.59 5.62 -11.42
N ASP A 59 6.56 4.83 -11.87
CA ASP A 59 7.99 4.97 -11.53
C ASP A 59 8.25 4.88 -10.02
N ALA A 60 7.41 4.12 -9.32
CA ALA A 60 7.55 3.83 -7.92
C ALA A 60 7.70 2.33 -7.71
N VAL A 61 8.05 1.92 -6.50
CA VAL A 61 8.06 0.50 -6.13
C VAL A 61 7.12 0.28 -4.95
N PRO A 62 6.57 -0.94 -4.80
CA PRO A 62 5.73 -1.25 -3.64
C PRO A 62 6.51 -1.07 -2.35
N GLY A 63 5.97 -0.26 -1.44
CA GLY A 63 6.68 0.11 -0.22
C GLY A 63 6.85 -1.04 0.77
N PHE A 64 5.92 -1.99 0.79
CA PHE A 64 5.97 -3.12 1.71
C PHE A 64 6.76 -4.30 1.18
N LEU A 65 6.87 -4.42 -0.13
CA LEU A 65 7.50 -5.60 -0.74
C LEU A 65 8.97 -5.67 -0.34
N GLY A 66 9.34 -6.76 0.31
CA GLY A 66 10.69 -6.97 0.82
C GLY A 66 10.98 -6.29 2.15
N LEU A 67 10.12 -5.38 2.64
CA LEU A 67 10.29 -4.74 3.93
C LEU A 67 10.02 -5.75 5.03
N TYR A 68 10.99 -5.95 5.92
CA TYR A 68 10.89 -6.97 6.98
C TYR A 68 10.49 -8.34 6.46
N GLY A 69 10.91 -8.68 5.23
CA GLY A 69 10.57 -9.96 4.62
C GLY A 69 9.15 -10.08 4.10
N CYS A 70 8.43 -8.95 3.97
CA CYS A 70 7.07 -8.97 3.44
C CYS A 70 7.07 -9.43 1.98
N PRO A 71 6.33 -10.48 1.62
CA PRO A 71 6.35 -11.04 0.27
C PRO A 71 5.30 -10.43 -0.66
N SER A 72 4.59 -9.38 -0.25
CA SER A 72 3.47 -8.85 -1.01
C SER A 72 3.49 -7.34 -1.10
N THR A 73 2.78 -6.81 -2.09
CA THR A 73 2.57 -5.37 -2.29
C THR A 73 1.52 -4.83 -1.33
N LEU A 74 0.46 -5.59 -1.11
CA LEU A 74 -0.65 -5.23 -0.23
C LEU A 74 -0.68 -6.11 1.00
N LEU A 75 -1.24 -5.58 2.07
CA LEU A 75 -1.70 -6.37 3.20
C LEU A 75 -3.22 -6.35 3.18
N ILE A 76 -3.83 -7.50 3.04
CA ILE A 76 -5.27 -7.63 2.91
C ILE A 76 -5.80 -8.54 4.00
N SER A 77 -6.73 -8.03 4.79
CA SER A 77 -7.40 -8.80 5.84
C SER A 77 -8.87 -8.93 5.49
N ILE A 78 -9.42 -10.13 5.65
CA ILE A 78 -10.81 -10.41 5.37
C ILE A 78 -11.47 -10.83 6.67
N ASN A 79 -12.54 -10.11 7.05
CA ASN A 79 -13.33 -10.37 8.26
C ASN A 79 -12.45 -10.34 9.52
N GLU A 80 -12.31 -11.45 10.22
CA GLU A 80 -11.60 -11.53 11.49
C GLU A 80 -10.11 -11.75 11.36
N GLN A 81 -9.58 -11.85 10.17
CA GLN A 81 -8.15 -11.94 9.96
C GLN A 81 -7.51 -10.62 10.33
N VAL A 82 -6.75 -10.58 11.41
CA VAL A 82 -6.27 -9.31 11.96
C VAL A 82 -4.76 -9.14 11.89
N VAL A 83 -4.00 -10.17 11.56
CA VAL A 83 -2.53 -10.11 11.61
C VAL A 83 -1.93 -10.62 10.32
N HIS A 84 -1.00 -9.83 9.76
CA HIS A 84 -0.22 -10.24 8.60
C HIS A 84 -1.07 -10.74 7.42
N GLY A 85 -2.14 -9.98 7.11
CA GLY A 85 -3.07 -10.34 6.04
C GLY A 85 -2.42 -10.41 4.67
N LEU A 86 -1.66 -11.47 4.44
CA LEU A 86 -1.03 -11.68 3.13
C LEU A 86 -2.10 -12.07 2.11
N PRO A 87 -1.98 -11.57 0.87
CA PRO A 87 -2.92 -11.92 -0.18
C PRO A 87 -2.94 -13.42 -0.45
N THR A 88 -4.14 -13.97 -0.52
CA THR A 88 -4.36 -15.38 -0.76
C THR A 88 -5.24 -15.58 -1.98
N ASP A 89 -5.51 -16.84 -2.30
CA ASP A 89 -6.43 -17.21 -3.37
C ASP A 89 -7.86 -17.42 -2.87
N ARG A 90 -8.16 -17.01 -1.63
CA ARG A 90 -9.52 -17.06 -1.09
C ARG A 90 -10.40 -16.10 -1.86
N VAL A 91 -11.44 -16.62 -2.50
CA VAL A 91 -12.36 -15.82 -3.28
C VAL A 91 -13.16 -14.90 -2.37
N PHE A 92 -13.29 -13.63 -2.73
CA PHE A 92 -14.17 -12.71 -2.03
C PHE A 92 -15.62 -13.18 -2.12
N GLN A 93 -16.34 -13.03 -1.03
CA GLN A 93 -17.75 -13.39 -0.94
C GLN A 93 -18.56 -12.15 -0.54
N GLU A 94 -19.81 -12.15 -0.93
CA GLU A 94 -20.71 -11.07 -0.55
C GLU A 94 -20.80 -10.99 0.98
N GLY A 95 -20.72 -9.77 1.51
CA GLY A 95 -20.75 -9.54 2.95
C GLY A 95 -19.38 -9.55 3.62
N ASP A 96 -18.32 -9.89 2.90
CA ASP A 96 -16.98 -9.81 3.47
C ASP A 96 -16.60 -8.37 3.83
N VAL A 97 -15.94 -8.22 4.98
CA VAL A 97 -15.32 -6.96 5.37
C VAL A 97 -13.84 -7.06 5.01
N VAL A 98 -13.37 -6.17 4.13
CA VAL A 98 -12.02 -6.23 3.58
C VAL A 98 -11.25 -5.00 4.00
N SER A 99 -10.10 -5.20 4.63
CA SER A 99 -9.16 -4.14 4.99
C SER A 99 -7.91 -4.27 4.14
N VAL A 100 -7.46 -3.16 3.57
CA VAL A 100 -6.31 -3.15 2.65
C VAL A 100 -5.33 -2.08 3.07
N ASP A 101 -4.08 -2.48 3.27
CA ASP A 101 -2.96 -1.55 3.48
C ASP A 101 -2.08 -1.54 2.25
N CYS A 102 -1.69 -0.35 1.82
CA CYS A 102 -0.84 -0.16 0.66
C CYS A 102 0.23 0.88 0.94
N GLY A 103 1.41 0.68 0.41
CA GLY A 103 2.49 1.64 0.51
C GLY A 103 3.25 1.75 -0.81
N SER A 104 3.87 2.90 -1.03
CA SER A 104 4.74 3.12 -2.18
C SER A 104 6.07 3.71 -1.73
N LEU A 105 7.10 3.46 -2.52
CA LEU A 105 8.40 4.12 -2.39
C LEU A 105 8.67 4.84 -3.70
N TYR A 106 8.67 6.17 -3.65
CA TYR A 106 8.82 7.01 -4.83
C TYR A 106 9.96 8.01 -4.59
N LYS A 107 10.98 7.94 -5.42
CA LYS A 107 12.16 8.81 -5.33
C LYS A 107 12.74 8.88 -3.91
N GLY A 108 12.75 7.74 -3.21
CA GLY A 108 13.30 7.64 -1.86
C GLY A 108 12.33 8.02 -0.74
N TYR A 109 11.08 8.35 -1.03
CA TYR A 109 10.08 8.73 -0.04
C TYR A 109 8.93 7.74 -0.03
N TYR A 110 8.50 7.36 1.18
CA TYR A 110 7.40 6.42 1.35
C TYR A 110 6.07 7.15 1.40
N GLY A 111 5.06 6.58 0.72
CA GLY A 111 3.66 6.87 0.92
C GLY A 111 3.01 5.65 1.55
N ASP A 112 2.07 5.87 2.47
CA ASP A 112 1.43 4.80 3.21
C ASP A 112 -0.03 5.17 3.49
N HIS A 113 -0.92 4.19 3.27
CA HIS A 113 -2.35 4.42 3.47
C HIS A 113 -3.09 3.09 3.65
N ALA A 114 -4.13 3.15 4.43
CA ALA A 114 -5.01 2.01 4.65
C ALA A 114 -6.42 2.27 4.12
#